data_a969959ca21ee0912eb9598d76d5f1f7
#
_entry.id   a969959ca21ee0912eb9598d76d5f1f7
#
_cell.length_a   1.000
_cell.length_b   1.000
_cell.length_c   1.000
_cell.angle_alpha   90.00
_cell.angle_beta   90.00
_cell.angle_gamma   90.00
#
_symmetry.space_group_name_H-M   'P 1'
#
loop_
_entity.id
_entity.type
_entity.pdbx_description
1 polymer ?
#
loop_
_entity_poly.entity_id
_entity_poly.type
_entity_poly.pdbx_seq_one_letter_code
_entity_poly.pdbx_strand_id
1 'polypeptide(L)'
;MGQTEEDASYVVRSPNRTIVLRRLNEGAAIPAQIREDTGLEYSRISEATNDLRDQELIDLLVDDDTKRGRLYAITDRGEHTLNFMQENGMLDSEDKYDRQ
;
A
#
# COMPACT_ATOMS: atom_id res chain seq x y z
N MET A 1 -21.70 3.08 8.45
CA MET A 1 -20.31 2.71 8.31
C MET A 1 -20.07 2.17 6.95
N GLY A 2 -19.15 2.74 6.27
CA GLY A 2 -18.85 2.30 4.94
C GLY A 2 -17.67 1.36 4.93
N GLN A 3 -17.58 0.60 3.83
CA GLN A 3 -16.42 -0.25 3.61
C GLN A 3 -15.14 0.58 3.60
N THR A 4 -15.20 1.78 3.03
CA THR A 4 -14.02 2.63 2.94
C THR A 4 -13.49 3.00 4.32
N GLU A 5 -14.38 3.27 5.26
CA GLU A 5 -13.96 3.60 6.63
C GLU A 5 -13.26 2.43 7.29
N GLU A 6 -13.79 1.23 7.07
CA GLU A 6 -13.17 0.03 7.64
C GLU A 6 -11.81 -0.21 7.02
N ASP A 7 -11.71 -0.03 5.72
CA ASP A 7 -10.44 -0.21 5.02
C ASP A 7 -9.40 0.80 5.50
N ALA A 8 -9.82 2.05 5.69
CA ALA A 8 -8.91 3.08 6.17
C ALA A 8 -8.40 2.73 7.56
N SER A 9 -9.28 2.26 8.42
CA SER A 9 -8.88 1.84 9.76
C SER A 9 -7.87 0.70 9.71
N TYR A 10 -8.10 -0.25 8.81
CA TYR A 10 -7.19 -1.39 8.64
C TYR A 10 -5.80 -0.92 8.17
N VAL A 11 -5.78 -0.01 7.22
CA VAL A 11 -4.52 0.48 6.66
C VAL A 11 -3.76 1.31 7.67
N VAL A 12 -4.45 2.24 8.36
CA VAL A 12 -3.77 3.19 9.22
C VAL A 12 -3.14 2.53 10.44
N ARG A 13 -3.61 1.36 10.83
CA ARG A 13 -3.03 0.66 11.97
C ARG A 13 -1.61 0.18 11.72
N SER A 14 -1.21 0.11 10.47
CA SER A 14 0.13 -0.36 10.14
C SER A 14 0.83 0.68 9.29
N PRO A 15 1.92 1.26 9.80
CA PRO A 15 2.69 2.20 8.98
C PRO A 15 3.16 1.56 7.68
N ASN A 16 3.50 0.28 7.70
CA ASN A 16 3.98 -0.38 6.49
C ASN A 16 2.88 -0.48 5.44
N ARG A 17 1.65 -0.82 5.85
CA ARG A 17 0.53 -0.86 4.92
C ARG A 17 0.29 0.50 4.29
N THR A 18 0.34 1.53 5.12
CA THR A 18 0.12 2.89 4.64
C THR A 18 1.17 3.29 3.62
N ILE A 19 2.43 3.02 3.94
CA ILE A 19 3.54 3.38 3.05
C ILE A 19 3.42 2.66 1.72
N VAL A 20 3.18 1.36 1.75
CA VAL A 20 3.12 0.57 0.53
C VAL A 20 1.92 1.00 -0.32
N LEU A 21 0.77 1.19 0.31
CA LEU A 21 -0.42 1.60 -0.46
C LEU A 21 -0.21 2.96 -1.11
N ARG A 22 0.40 3.90 -0.39
CA ARG A 22 0.69 5.22 -0.96
C ARG A 22 1.68 5.12 -2.12
N ARG A 23 2.69 4.25 -1.98
CA ARG A 23 3.64 4.08 -3.08
C ARG A 23 2.96 3.53 -4.32
N LEU A 24 2.08 2.55 -4.15
CA LEU A 24 1.39 1.95 -5.29
C LEU A 24 0.38 2.91 -5.92
N ASN A 25 -0.07 3.89 -5.17
CA ASN A 25 -0.94 4.91 -5.73
C ASN A 25 -0.20 5.79 -6.75
N GLU A 26 1.12 5.77 -6.74
CA GLU A 26 1.91 6.49 -7.72
C GLU A 26 2.10 5.70 -9.01
N GLY A 27 1.83 4.41 -8.97
CA GLY A 27 1.97 3.55 -10.11
C GLY A 27 2.31 2.14 -9.69
N ALA A 28 1.99 1.18 -10.55
CA ALA A 28 2.30 -0.22 -10.27
C ALA A 28 3.80 -0.40 -10.07
N ALA A 29 4.17 -1.33 -9.21
CA ALA A 29 5.58 -1.52 -8.88
C ALA A 29 5.85 -2.94 -8.43
N ILE A 30 7.09 -3.37 -8.64
CA ILE A 30 7.59 -4.61 -8.08
C ILE A 30 8.22 -4.32 -6.72
N PRO A 31 8.42 -5.35 -5.90
CA PRO A 31 8.97 -5.11 -4.55
C PRO A 31 10.30 -4.37 -4.54
N ALA A 32 11.16 -4.60 -5.53
CA ALA A 32 12.44 -3.91 -5.57
C ALA A 32 12.25 -2.40 -5.71
N GLN A 33 11.27 -1.99 -6.52
CA GLN A 33 10.97 -0.57 -6.69
C GLN A 33 10.37 0.02 -5.42
N ILE A 34 9.49 -0.76 -4.77
CA ILE A 34 8.90 -0.30 -3.52
C ILE A 34 10.00 -0.09 -2.47
N ARG A 35 10.93 -1.05 -2.39
CA ARG A 35 12.02 -0.96 -1.44
C ARG A 35 12.88 0.27 -1.72
N GLU A 36 13.20 0.48 -2.98
CA GLU A 36 14.06 1.61 -3.34
C GLU A 36 13.41 2.94 -3.00
N ASP A 37 12.12 3.04 -3.27
CA ASP A 37 11.41 4.31 -3.09
C ASP A 37 11.01 4.58 -1.65
N THR A 38 10.75 3.53 -0.87
CA THR A 38 10.22 3.71 0.49
C THR A 38 11.25 3.41 1.58
N GLY A 39 12.28 2.64 1.26
CA GLY A 39 13.25 2.23 2.27
C GLY A 39 12.82 1.05 3.11
N LEU A 40 11.65 0.48 2.86
CA LEU A 40 11.21 -0.67 3.62
C LEU A 40 11.97 -1.92 3.20
N GLU A 41 12.20 -2.81 4.15
CA GLU A 41 12.83 -4.09 3.86
C GLU A 41 11.85 -5.02 3.16
N TYR A 42 12.39 -5.98 2.42
CA TYR A 42 11.55 -6.89 1.65
C TYR A 42 10.55 -7.64 2.52
N SER A 43 10.93 -8.04 3.73
CA SER A 43 10.02 -8.77 4.59
C SER A 43 8.80 -7.91 4.95
N ARG A 44 9.03 -6.62 5.18
CA ARG A 44 7.93 -5.71 5.52
C ARG A 44 7.06 -5.43 4.31
N ILE A 45 7.69 -5.31 3.14
CA ILE A 45 6.94 -5.12 1.89
C ILE A 45 6.07 -6.35 1.62
N SER A 46 6.64 -7.54 1.79
CA SER A 46 5.92 -8.77 1.56
C SER A 46 4.72 -8.89 2.48
N GLU A 47 4.90 -8.58 3.74
CA GLU A 47 3.82 -8.65 4.72
C GLU A 47 2.72 -7.65 4.37
N ALA A 48 3.12 -6.42 4.04
CA ALA A 48 2.14 -5.38 3.72
C ALA A 48 1.37 -5.71 2.45
N THR A 49 2.05 -6.21 1.41
CA THR A 49 1.36 -6.54 0.17
C THR A 49 0.40 -7.69 0.37
N ASN A 50 0.76 -8.69 1.19
CA ASN A 50 -0.17 -9.78 1.49
C ASN A 50 -1.40 -9.24 2.19
N ASP A 51 -1.21 -8.37 3.18
CA ASP A 51 -2.32 -7.81 3.93
C ASP A 51 -3.24 -6.97 3.04
N LEU A 52 -2.63 -6.14 2.19
CA LEU A 52 -3.40 -5.27 1.32
C LEU A 52 -4.17 -6.06 0.26
N ARG A 53 -3.57 -7.16 -0.23
CA ARG A 53 -4.27 -8.02 -1.17
C ARG A 53 -5.45 -8.72 -0.52
N ASP A 54 -5.28 -9.16 0.72
CA ASP A 54 -6.38 -9.81 1.43
C ASP A 54 -7.58 -8.89 1.57
N GLN A 55 -7.32 -7.59 1.69
CA GLN A 55 -8.39 -6.59 1.76
C GLN A 55 -8.83 -6.09 0.39
N GLU A 56 -8.23 -6.60 -0.67
CA GLU A 56 -8.56 -6.21 -2.04
C GLU A 56 -8.27 -4.75 -2.32
N LEU A 57 -7.28 -4.21 -1.63
CA LEU A 57 -6.86 -2.83 -1.85
C LEU A 57 -5.79 -2.73 -2.92
N ILE A 58 -5.11 -3.83 -3.20
CA ILE A 58 -4.16 -3.92 -4.30
C ILE A 58 -4.37 -5.24 -5.03
N ASP A 59 -3.90 -5.29 -6.28
CA ASP A 59 -3.95 -6.48 -7.12
C ASP A 59 -2.55 -6.92 -7.47
N LEU A 60 -2.41 -8.21 -7.72
CA LEU A 60 -1.18 -8.78 -8.28
C LEU A 60 -1.38 -8.91 -9.78
N LEU A 61 -0.70 -8.05 -10.55
CA LEU A 61 -0.86 -8.02 -11.99
C LEU A 61 -0.01 -9.06 -12.69
N VAL A 62 1.20 -9.32 -12.16
CA VAL A 62 2.10 -10.32 -12.71
C VAL A 62 2.52 -11.23 -11.57
N ASP A 63 2.19 -12.52 -11.70
CA ASP A 63 2.52 -13.51 -10.69
C ASP A 63 3.73 -14.30 -11.16
N ASP A 64 4.91 -13.82 -10.77
CA ASP A 64 6.16 -14.44 -11.12
C ASP A 64 6.52 -15.49 -10.08
N ASP A 65 7.30 -16.49 -10.51
CA ASP A 65 7.79 -17.52 -9.59
C ASP A 65 8.60 -16.92 -8.46
N THR A 66 9.31 -15.83 -8.72
CA THR A 66 10.06 -15.15 -7.67
C THR A 66 9.20 -14.02 -7.15
N LYS A 67 9.22 -13.83 -5.83
CA LYS A 67 8.44 -12.76 -5.23
C LYS A 67 8.89 -11.40 -5.72
N ARG A 68 10.14 -11.27 -6.13
CA ARG A 68 10.67 -9.99 -6.57
C ARG A 68 10.11 -9.55 -7.91
N GLY A 69 9.66 -10.51 -8.73
CA GLY A 69 9.11 -10.18 -10.02
C GLY A 69 7.63 -9.91 -10.03
N ARG A 70 6.98 -10.01 -8.87
CA ARG A 70 5.55 -9.76 -8.79
C ARG A 70 5.25 -8.28 -8.95
N LEU A 71 4.29 -7.97 -9.83
CA LEU A 71 3.91 -6.59 -10.08
C LEU A 71 2.58 -6.32 -9.39
N TYR A 72 2.58 -5.35 -8.48
CA TYR A 72 1.39 -4.98 -7.73
C TYR A 72 0.86 -3.64 -8.19
N ALA A 73 -0.46 -3.46 -8.12
CA ALA A 73 -1.11 -2.21 -8.47
C ALA A 73 -2.24 -1.93 -7.49
N ILE A 74 -2.48 -0.66 -7.24
CA ILE A 74 -3.60 -0.27 -6.37
C ILE A 74 -4.91 -0.49 -7.12
N THR A 75 -5.96 -0.87 -6.37
CA THR A 75 -7.29 -1.03 -6.93
C THR A 75 -8.10 0.25 -6.74
N ASP A 76 -9.26 0.32 -7.40
CA ASP A 76 -10.18 1.45 -7.15
C ASP A 76 -10.52 1.54 -5.67
N ARG A 77 -10.75 0.39 -5.03
CA ARG A 77 -11.05 0.35 -3.61
C ARG A 77 -9.88 0.92 -2.80
N GLY A 78 -8.65 0.59 -3.20
CA GLY A 78 -7.47 1.14 -2.54
C GLY A 78 -7.36 2.63 -2.71
N GLU A 79 -7.67 3.14 -3.91
CA GLU A 79 -7.63 4.57 -4.15
C GLU A 79 -8.67 5.30 -3.31
N HIS A 80 -9.88 4.75 -3.23
CA HIS A 80 -10.92 5.34 -2.41
C HIS A 80 -10.50 5.38 -0.94
N THR A 81 -9.82 4.33 -0.50
CA THR A 81 -9.33 4.27 0.88
C THR A 81 -8.33 5.38 1.16
N LEU A 82 -7.37 5.57 0.26
CA LEU A 82 -6.38 6.62 0.43
C LEU A 82 -7.02 8.00 0.40
N ASN A 83 -7.98 8.22 -0.50
CA ASN A 83 -8.67 9.51 -0.56
C ASN A 83 -9.38 9.80 0.74
N PHE A 84 -10.05 8.80 1.29
CA PHE A 84 -10.74 8.95 2.56
C PHE A 84 -9.75 9.30 3.67
N MET A 85 -8.61 8.60 3.70
CA MET A 85 -7.60 8.84 4.71
C MET A 85 -7.04 10.25 4.61
N GLN A 86 -6.82 10.70 3.39
CA GLN A 86 -6.30 12.05 3.17
C GLN A 86 -7.32 13.10 3.63
N GLU A 87 -8.58 12.91 3.27
CA GLU A 87 -9.62 13.88 3.61
C GLU A 87 -9.86 13.94 5.10
N ASN A 88 -9.55 12.88 5.82
CA ASN A 88 -9.79 12.83 7.26
C ASN A 88 -8.52 12.99 8.09
N GLY A 89 -7.45 13.48 7.46
CA GLY A 89 -6.23 13.80 8.18
C GLY A 89 -5.49 12.61 8.72
N MET A 90 -5.67 11.44 8.11
CA MET A 90 -5.04 10.22 8.57
C MET A 90 -3.68 9.99 7.93
N LEU A 91 -3.31 10.81 6.95
CA LEU A 91 -2.03 10.71 6.27
C LEU A 91 -1.19 11.94 6.56
N ASP A 92 0.12 11.73 6.64
CA ASP A 92 1.07 12.83 6.75
C ASP A 92 1.25 13.42 5.36
N SER A 93 0.74 14.61 5.14
CA SER A 93 0.68 15.18 3.80
C SER A 93 2.02 15.69 3.31
N GLU A 94 2.98 15.90 4.20
CA GLU A 94 4.25 16.50 3.79
C GLU A 94 5.29 15.48 3.43
N ASP A 95 5.20 14.29 3.98
CA ASP A 95 6.22 13.27 3.81
C ASP A 95 5.55 12.01 3.32
N LYS A 96 5.71 11.73 2.03
CA LYS A 96 5.01 10.61 1.43
C LYS A 96 5.32 9.29 2.10
N TYR A 97 6.57 9.09 2.48
CA TYR A 97 7.00 7.80 3.02
C TYR A 97 7.76 8.05 4.30
N ASP A 98 7.03 8.54 5.29
CA ASP A 98 7.63 8.85 6.57
C ASP A 98 8.28 7.61 7.15
N ARG A 99 9.59 7.67 7.32
CA ARG A 99 10.36 6.53 7.79
C ARG A 99 11.05 6.77 9.09
N GLN A 100 10.66 7.77 9.80
CA GLN A 100 11.30 8.15 11.07
C GLN A 100 11.08 7.12 12.17
#